data_96d2810536f936a0c00cf9bec8dddcdd
#
_entry.id   96d2810536f936a0c00cf9bec8dddcdd
#
_cell.length_a   1.000
_cell.length_b   1.000
_cell.length_c   1.000
_cell.angle_alpha   90.00
_cell.angle_beta   90.00
_cell.angle_gamma   90.00
#
_symmetry.space_group_name_H-M   'P 1'
#
loop_
_entity.id
_entity.type
_entity.pdbx_description
1 polymer ?
#
loop_
_entity_poly.entity_id
_entity_poly.type
_entity_poly.pdbx_seq_one_letter_code
_entity_poly.pdbx_strand_id
1 'polypeptide(L)'
;MNPLIRDLYGHQIWADAEHFRAIGAHPAGRDDNAIRDRLHHIAIVQRAFLWAVGDRQEAFTFTKPDDFPSFDALKRYACEHHDRLTPVITSLSDTRLAESIAIPWFNDPPLSLTIAEALTQGALHSHYHRGQNATRLREIGGEPPMTDYIYWLWKGRPQADWTSSS
;
A
#
# COMPACT_ATOMS: atom_id res chain seq x y z
N MET A 1 13.34 -16.14 5.49
CA MET A 1 12.22 -15.24 5.05
C MET A 1 11.71 -15.70 3.69
N ASN A 2 10.41 -15.81 3.55
CA ASN A 2 9.76 -16.19 2.29
C ASN A 2 10.08 -15.15 1.19
N PRO A 3 10.80 -15.51 0.11
CA PRO A 3 11.22 -14.56 -0.91
C PRO A 3 10.02 -13.93 -1.65
N LEU A 4 8.90 -14.64 -1.77
CA LEU A 4 7.70 -14.12 -2.43
C LEU A 4 7.07 -12.96 -1.66
N ILE A 5 6.92 -13.07 -0.34
CA ILE A 5 6.37 -11.98 0.50
C ILE A 5 7.27 -10.75 0.41
N ARG A 6 8.60 -10.94 0.48
CA ARG A 6 9.55 -9.84 0.31
C ARG A 6 9.41 -9.15 -1.05
N ASP A 7 9.30 -9.93 -2.12
CA ASP A 7 9.18 -9.39 -3.47
C ASP A 7 7.83 -8.69 -3.68
N LEU A 8 6.73 -9.24 -3.15
CA LEU A 8 5.41 -8.59 -3.20
C LEU A 8 5.43 -7.22 -2.51
N TYR A 9 6.09 -7.10 -1.37
CA TYR A 9 6.17 -5.83 -0.65
C TYR A 9 7.18 -4.86 -1.27
N GLY A 10 8.29 -5.33 -1.81
CA GLY A 10 9.19 -4.52 -2.63
C GLY A 10 8.48 -3.93 -3.85
N HIS A 11 7.71 -4.75 -4.56
CA HIS A 11 6.86 -4.31 -5.66
C HIS A 11 5.78 -3.32 -5.19
N GLN A 12 5.10 -3.58 -4.08
CA GLN A 12 4.06 -2.70 -3.55
C GLN A 12 4.60 -1.29 -3.26
N ILE A 13 5.74 -1.19 -2.57
CA ILE A 13 6.37 0.09 -2.24
C ILE A 13 6.72 0.87 -3.51
N TRP A 14 7.33 0.19 -4.48
CA TRP A 14 7.66 0.78 -5.77
C TRP A 14 6.40 1.21 -6.54
N ALA A 15 5.39 0.35 -6.63
CA ALA A 15 4.16 0.64 -7.37
C ALA A 15 3.39 1.82 -6.76
N ASP A 16 3.35 1.94 -5.43
CA ASP A 16 2.73 3.08 -4.76
C ASP A 16 3.47 4.38 -5.08
N ALA A 17 4.81 4.39 -5.04
CA ALA A 17 5.61 5.57 -5.41
C ALA A 17 5.36 5.99 -6.88
N GLU A 18 5.31 5.02 -7.82
CA GLU A 18 5.00 5.29 -9.24
C GLU A 18 3.59 5.89 -9.42
N HIS A 19 2.59 5.37 -8.71
CA HIS A 19 1.24 5.92 -8.76
C HIS A 19 1.16 7.34 -8.18
N PHE A 20 1.78 7.59 -7.03
CA PHE A 20 1.84 8.94 -6.46
C PHE A 20 2.57 9.91 -7.39
N ARG A 21 3.63 9.47 -8.07
CA ARG A 21 4.36 10.30 -9.04
C ARG A 21 3.49 10.63 -10.26
N ALA A 22 2.85 9.63 -10.89
CA ALA A 22 2.03 9.83 -12.08
C ALA A 22 0.79 10.71 -11.78
N ILE A 23 0.12 10.47 -10.66
CA ILE A 23 -1.02 11.29 -10.21
C ILE A 23 -0.54 12.71 -9.87
N GLY A 24 0.60 12.83 -9.19
CA GLY A 24 1.20 14.11 -8.81
C GLY A 24 1.60 14.98 -10.01
N ALA A 25 2.00 14.37 -11.11
CA ALA A 25 2.35 15.07 -12.37
C ALA A 25 1.12 15.61 -13.11
N HIS A 26 -0.09 15.14 -12.80
CA HIS A 26 -1.34 15.55 -13.48
C HIS A 26 -2.20 16.43 -12.55
N PRO A 27 -2.33 17.76 -12.80
CA PRO A 27 -3.04 18.66 -11.90
C PRO A 27 -4.45 18.19 -11.55
N ALA A 28 -5.27 17.78 -12.54
CA ALA A 28 -6.60 17.24 -12.28
C ALA A 28 -6.59 15.94 -11.47
N GLY A 29 -5.51 15.14 -11.54
CA GLY A 29 -5.35 13.92 -10.74
C GLY A 29 -5.06 14.24 -9.26
N ARG A 30 -4.26 15.27 -8.99
CA ARG A 30 -3.98 15.73 -7.62
C ARG A 30 -5.24 16.20 -6.90
N ASP A 31 -6.16 16.82 -7.63
CA ASP A 31 -7.37 17.45 -7.10
C ASP A 31 -8.60 16.52 -7.17
N ASP A 32 -8.49 15.36 -7.83
CA ASP A 32 -9.59 14.40 -7.96
C ASP A 32 -9.88 13.70 -6.63
N ASN A 33 -11.05 13.97 -6.06
CA ASN A 33 -11.45 13.42 -4.77
C ASN A 33 -11.51 11.87 -4.80
N ALA A 34 -11.99 11.27 -5.89
CA ALA A 34 -12.09 9.81 -5.96
C ALA A 34 -10.72 9.13 -5.98
N ILE A 35 -9.72 9.76 -6.58
CA ILE A 35 -8.32 9.30 -6.53
C ILE A 35 -7.77 9.47 -5.11
N ARG A 36 -7.96 10.64 -4.49
CA ARG A 36 -7.46 10.93 -3.14
C ARG A 36 -8.06 9.99 -2.10
N ASP A 37 -9.36 9.76 -2.15
CA ASP A 37 -10.06 8.83 -1.24
C ASP A 37 -9.52 7.41 -1.36
N ARG A 38 -9.26 6.94 -2.59
CA ARG A 38 -8.67 5.60 -2.79
C ARG A 38 -7.20 5.53 -2.38
N LEU A 39 -6.41 6.57 -2.61
CA LEU A 39 -5.03 6.62 -2.12
C LEU A 39 -4.99 6.57 -0.58
N HIS A 40 -5.88 7.33 0.09
CA HIS A 40 -6.05 7.25 1.53
C HIS A 40 -6.47 5.83 1.95
N HIS A 41 -7.47 5.24 1.27
CA HIS A 41 -7.95 3.89 1.57
C HIS A 41 -6.84 2.84 1.41
N ILE A 42 -6.02 2.91 0.38
CA ILE A 42 -4.83 2.06 0.24
C ILE A 42 -3.92 2.22 1.46
N ALA A 43 -3.55 3.45 1.80
CA ALA A 43 -2.60 3.73 2.86
C ALA A 43 -3.13 3.28 4.25
N ILE A 44 -4.41 3.51 4.57
CA ILE A 44 -4.98 3.12 5.85
C ILE A 44 -5.12 1.59 5.97
N VAL A 45 -5.47 0.89 4.89
CA VAL A 45 -5.55 -0.57 4.88
C VAL A 45 -4.16 -1.20 5.02
N GLN A 46 -3.15 -0.69 4.32
CA GLN A 46 -1.76 -1.15 4.50
C GLN A 46 -1.29 -0.98 5.94
N ARG A 47 -1.58 0.16 6.57
CA ARG A 47 -1.26 0.41 7.99
C ARG A 47 -2.02 -0.53 8.92
N ALA A 48 -3.30 -0.79 8.65
CA ALA A 48 -4.13 -1.69 9.45
C ALA A 48 -3.59 -3.13 9.41
N PHE A 49 -3.19 -3.62 8.25
CA PHE A 49 -2.58 -4.95 8.13
C PHE A 49 -1.19 -5.01 8.76
N LEU A 50 -0.36 -3.97 8.63
CA LEU A 50 0.92 -3.90 9.32
C LEU A 50 0.74 -3.94 10.85
N TRP A 51 -0.23 -3.16 11.36
CA TRP A 51 -0.59 -3.19 12.79
C TRP A 51 -1.11 -4.57 13.21
N ALA A 52 -1.96 -5.21 12.38
CA ALA A 52 -2.53 -6.51 12.69
C ALA A 52 -1.49 -7.64 12.80
N VAL A 53 -0.43 -7.59 11.99
CA VAL A 53 0.67 -8.56 12.03
C VAL A 53 1.76 -8.22 13.05
N GLY A 54 1.75 -6.99 13.56
CA GLY A 54 2.67 -6.52 14.59
C GLY A 54 2.30 -6.99 16.00
N ASP A 55 2.85 -6.30 16.98
CA ASP A 55 2.65 -6.60 18.42
C ASP A 55 1.36 -6.00 19.01
N ARG A 56 0.70 -5.09 18.29
CA ARG A 56 -0.57 -4.43 18.68
C ARG A 56 -0.53 -3.76 20.05
N GLN A 57 0.62 -3.24 20.47
CA GLN A 57 0.77 -2.59 21.78
C GLN A 57 -0.15 -1.38 21.94
N GLU A 58 -0.40 -0.67 20.82
CA GLU A 58 -1.31 0.47 20.79
C GLU A 58 -2.56 0.16 19.97
N ALA A 59 -3.66 0.83 20.31
CA ALA A 59 -4.89 0.74 19.52
C ALA A 59 -4.67 1.32 18.12
N PHE A 60 -5.22 0.66 17.09
CA PHE A 60 -5.16 1.19 15.74
C PHE A 60 -6.02 2.45 15.59
N THR A 61 -5.42 3.51 15.07
CA THR A 61 -6.11 4.77 14.80
C THR A 61 -6.52 4.85 13.34
N PHE A 62 -7.82 4.89 13.09
CA PHE A 62 -8.36 5.13 11.75
C PHE A 62 -8.35 6.61 11.43
N THR A 63 -7.59 6.98 10.38
CA THR A 63 -7.66 8.32 9.79
C THR A 63 -8.78 8.43 8.76
N LYS A 64 -9.16 9.66 8.40
CA LYS A 64 -10.13 9.96 7.34
C LYS A 64 -9.44 10.74 6.21
N PRO A 65 -9.98 10.73 4.97
CA PRO A 65 -9.43 11.51 3.87
C PRO A 65 -9.25 13.01 4.22
N ASP A 66 -10.20 13.57 4.95
CA ASP A 66 -10.20 14.98 5.37
C ASP A 66 -9.09 15.35 6.36
N ASP A 67 -8.46 14.37 7.01
CA ASP A 67 -7.29 14.61 7.87
C ASP A 67 -6.05 15.02 7.05
N PHE A 68 -6.10 14.88 5.71
CA PHE A 68 -5.02 15.20 4.80
C PHE A 68 -5.39 16.41 3.92
N PRO A 69 -4.92 17.63 4.26
CA PRO A 69 -5.33 18.87 3.58
C PRO A 69 -4.82 18.98 2.14
N SER A 70 -3.87 18.13 1.74
CA SER A 70 -3.30 18.15 0.39
C SER A 70 -2.87 16.76 -0.08
N PHE A 71 -2.73 16.60 -1.40
CA PHE A 71 -2.12 15.43 -2.01
C PHE A 71 -0.73 15.11 -1.43
N ASP A 72 0.10 16.14 -1.20
CA ASP A 72 1.44 15.97 -0.67
C ASP A 72 1.44 15.52 0.80
N ALA A 73 0.43 15.92 1.58
CA ALA A 73 0.24 15.39 2.95
C ALA A 73 -0.09 13.88 2.92
N LEU A 74 -0.95 13.46 2.00
CA LEU A 74 -1.28 12.04 1.81
C LEU A 74 -0.09 11.24 1.28
N LYS A 75 0.70 11.81 0.34
CA LYS A 75 1.95 11.21 -0.15
C LYS A 75 2.93 10.97 1.01
N ARG A 76 3.15 11.95 1.88
CA ARG A 76 4.01 11.78 3.06
C ARG A 76 3.51 10.67 3.98
N TYR A 77 2.20 10.63 4.24
CA TYR A 77 1.58 9.59 5.08
C TYR A 77 1.82 8.17 4.53
N ALA A 78 1.72 7.99 3.20
CA ALA A 78 2.03 6.74 2.54
C ALA A 78 3.53 6.40 2.62
N CYS A 79 4.42 7.37 2.36
CA CYS A 79 5.87 7.19 2.42
C CYS A 79 6.33 6.76 3.82
N GLU A 80 5.88 7.45 4.87
CA GLU A 80 6.19 7.11 6.27
C GLU A 80 5.72 5.69 6.66
N HIS A 81 4.63 5.21 6.06
CA HIS A 81 4.20 3.82 6.26
C HIS A 81 5.24 2.84 5.71
N HIS A 82 5.74 3.09 4.50
CA HIS A 82 6.70 2.19 3.86
C HIS A 82 8.05 2.16 4.58
N ASP A 83 8.47 3.27 5.19
CA ASP A 83 9.66 3.32 6.04
C ASP A 83 9.52 2.40 7.27
N ARG A 84 8.33 2.35 7.86
CA ARG A 84 8.02 1.46 9.00
C ARG A 84 7.83 0.00 8.57
N LEU A 85 7.27 -0.23 7.40
CA LEU A 85 6.93 -1.55 6.87
C LEU A 85 8.18 -2.36 6.53
N THR A 86 9.16 -1.75 5.87
CA THR A 86 10.35 -2.43 5.36
C THR A 86 11.09 -3.25 6.42
N PRO A 87 11.45 -2.71 7.60
CA PRO A 87 12.13 -3.48 8.64
C PRO A 87 11.26 -4.62 9.19
N VAL A 88 9.94 -4.43 9.30
CA VAL A 88 9.04 -5.50 9.75
C VAL A 88 9.06 -6.65 8.77
N ILE A 89 8.80 -6.39 7.47
CA ILE A 89 8.78 -7.43 6.43
C ILE A 89 10.12 -8.18 6.36
N THR A 90 11.24 -7.48 6.49
CA THR A 90 12.58 -8.10 6.41
C THR A 90 12.91 -8.96 7.64
N SER A 91 12.31 -8.70 8.80
CA SER A 91 12.55 -9.45 10.04
C SER A 91 11.68 -10.73 10.16
N LEU A 92 10.62 -10.89 9.37
CA LEU A 92 9.70 -12.02 9.51
C LEU A 92 10.36 -13.36 9.13
N SER A 93 10.38 -14.31 10.07
CA SER A 93 10.76 -15.69 9.81
C SER A 93 9.63 -16.49 9.17
N ASP A 94 9.95 -17.65 8.55
CA ASP A 94 8.93 -18.52 8.00
C ASP A 94 8.01 -19.09 9.11
N THR A 95 8.53 -19.31 10.30
CA THR A 95 7.74 -19.69 11.48
C THR A 95 6.75 -18.58 11.84
N ARG A 96 7.20 -17.33 11.90
CA ARG A 96 6.32 -16.19 12.20
C ARG A 96 5.24 -16.01 11.13
N LEU A 97 5.58 -16.18 9.85
CA LEU A 97 4.62 -16.09 8.74
C LEU A 97 3.49 -17.13 8.83
N ALA A 98 3.74 -18.29 9.45
CA ALA A 98 2.75 -19.36 9.63
C ALA A 98 1.86 -19.17 10.87
N GLU A 99 2.17 -18.21 11.75
CA GLU A 99 1.35 -17.95 12.93
C GLU A 99 -0.02 -17.37 12.54
N SER A 100 -1.07 -17.84 13.24
CA SER A 100 -2.43 -17.36 13.03
C SER A 100 -2.72 -16.13 13.90
N ILE A 101 -3.35 -15.14 13.31
CA ILE A 101 -3.80 -13.91 13.96
C ILE A 101 -5.30 -13.69 13.71
N ALA A 102 -6.03 -13.23 14.71
CA ALA A 102 -7.40 -12.76 14.53
C ALA A 102 -7.41 -11.40 13.85
N ILE A 103 -8.32 -11.20 12.90
CA ILE A 103 -8.52 -9.92 12.21
C ILE A 103 -9.64 -9.14 12.90
N PRO A 104 -9.37 -8.06 13.64
CA PRO A 104 -10.32 -7.48 14.60
C PRO A 104 -11.58 -6.88 13.99
N TRP A 105 -11.54 -6.52 12.71
CA TRP A 105 -12.70 -5.93 12.01
C TRP A 105 -13.60 -6.94 11.29
N PHE A 106 -13.30 -8.25 11.41
CA PHE A 106 -14.15 -9.35 10.95
C PHE A 106 -14.61 -10.18 12.15
N ASN A 107 -15.83 -9.92 12.65
CA ASN A 107 -16.32 -10.46 13.91
C ASN A 107 -17.50 -11.43 13.75
N ASP A 108 -18.21 -11.41 12.63
CA ASP A 108 -19.38 -12.27 12.37
C ASP A 108 -19.39 -12.80 10.93
N PRO A 109 -18.91 -14.01 10.70
CA PRO A 109 -18.14 -14.85 11.64
C PRO A 109 -16.74 -14.29 11.93
N PRO A 110 -16.13 -14.63 13.07
CA PRO A 110 -14.74 -14.24 13.37
C PRO A 110 -13.78 -14.80 12.33
N LEU A 111 -12.83 -13.96 11.88
CA LEU A 111 -11.81 -14.35 10.91
C LEU A 111 -10.42 -14.41 11.57
N SER A 112 -9.74 -15.54 11.38
CA SER A 112 -8.31 -15.68 11.66
C SER A 112 -7.57 -16.05 10.38
N LEU A 113 -6.41 -15.43 10.17
CA LEU A 113 -5.53 -15.64 9.03
C LEU A 113 -4.12 -15.93 9.53
N THR A 114 -3.34 -16.65 8.75
CA THR A 114 -1.88 -16.62 8.96
C THR A 114 -1.33 -15.23 8.64
N ILE A 115 -0.20 -14.87 9.22
CA ILE A 115 0.48 -13.60 8.89
C ILE A 115 0.79 -13.53 7.40
N ALA A 116 1.18 -14.64 6.77
CA ALA A 116 1.41 -14.70 5.33
C ALA A 116 0.14 -14.36 4.52
N GLU A 117 -1.03 -14.89 4.90
CA GLU A 117 -2.31 -14.58 4.26
C GLU A 117 -2.72 -13.13 4.47
N ALA A 118 -2.55 -12.60 5.69
CA ALA A 118 -2.84 -11.21 6.00
C ALA A 118 -1.97 -10.23 5.17
N LEU A 119 -0.67 -10.52 5.04
CA LEU A 119 0.24 -9.75 4.21
C LEU A 119 -0.11 -9.87 2.72
N THR A 120 -0.45 -11.07 2.24
CA THR A 120 -0.91 -11.29 0.86
C THR A 120 -2.16 -10.49 0.57
N GLN A 121 -3.13 -10.46 1.49
CA GLN A 121 -4.34 -9.65 1.37
C GLN A 121 -4.00 -8.16 1.24
N GLY A 122 -3.10 -7.64 2.08
CA GLY A 122 -2.67 -6.23 2.01
C GLY A 122 -2.09 -5.85 0.64
N ALA A 123 -1.26 -6.72 0.06
CA ALA A 123 -0.67 -6.50 -1.25
C ALA A 123 -1.71 -6.56 -2.39
N LEU A 124 -2.58 -7.57 -2.39
CA LEU A 124 -3.63 -7.74 -3.40
C LEU A 124 -4.68 -6.62 -3.34
N HIS A 125 -5.08 -6.21 -2.14
CA HIS A 125 -6.00 -5.10 -1.92
C HIS A 125 -5.45 -3.79 -2.49
N SER A 126 -4.20 -3.50 -2.22
CA SER A 126 -3.52 -2.31 -2.76
C SER A 126 -3.44 -2.36 -4.29
N HIS A 127 -3.11 -3.51 -4.86
CA HIS A 127 -3.07 -3.69 -6.31
C HIS A 127 -4.44 -3.44 -6.97
N TYR A 128 -5.53 -3.97 -6.39
CA TYR A 128 -6.89 -3.75 -6.87
C TYR A 128 -7.25 -2.26 -6.93
N HIS A 129 -6.98 -1.51 -5.86
CA HIS A 129 -7.30 -0.08 -5.80
C HIS A 129 -6.36 0.78 -6.65
N ARG A 130 -5.09 0.40 -6.84
CA ARG A 130 -4.21 1.04 -7.83
C ARG A 130 -4.76 0.92 -9.24
N GLY A 131 -5.30 -0.25 -9.62
CA GLY A 131 -5.98 -0.43 -10.91
C GLY A 131 -7.18 0.52 -11.11
N GLN A 132 -7.98 0.73 -10.07
CA GLN A 132 -9.08 1.69 -10.10
C GLN A 132 -8.59 3.15 -10.25
N ASN A 133 -7.50 3.52 -9.55
CA ASN A 133 -6.89 4.83 -9.71
C ASN A 133 -6.27 5.01 -11.10
N ALA A 134 -5.66 3.98 -11.66
CA ALA A 134 -5.14 4.00 -13.03
C ALA A 134 -6.25 4.26 -14.06
N THR A 135 -7.40 3.59 -13.90
CA THR A 135 -8.59 3.82 -14.75
C THR A 135 -9.07 5.26 -14.61
N ARG A 136 -9.25 5.74 -13.39
CA ARG A 136 -9.73 7.12 -13.15
C ARG A 136 -8.75 8.16 -13.69
N LEU A 137 -7.44 7.96 -13.54
CA LEU A 137 -6.43 8.87 -14.05
C LEU A 137 -6.53 8.99 -15.59
N ARG A 138 -6.75 7.87 -16.32
CA ARG A 138 -6.99 7.91 -17.78
C ARG A 138 -8.25 8.69 -18.14
N GLU A 139 -9.36 8.47 -17.42
CA GLU A 139 -10.65 9.16 -17.66
C GLU A 139 -10.51 10.68 -17.59
N ILE A 140 -9.63 11.18 -16.74
CA ILE A 140 -9.37 12.62 -16.57
C ILE A 140 -8.18 13.14 -17.38
N GLY A 141 -7.67 12.32 -18.32
CA GLY A 141 -6.63 12.71 -19.29
C GLY A 141 -5.19 12.56 -18.79
N GLY A 142 -4.96 11.90 -17.65
CA GLY A 142 -3.63 11.58 -17.16
C GLY A 142 -3.11 10.25 -17.68
N GLU A 143 -1.83 9.98 -17.50
CA GLU A 143 -1.15 8.75 -17.93
C GLU A 143 -0.77 7.91 -16.70
N PRO A 144 -1.45 6.76 -16.45
CA PRO A 144 -1.09 5.89 -15.33
C PRO A 144 0.21 5.13 -15.62
N PRO A 145 0.98 4.82 -14.55
CA PRO A 145 2.24 4.12 -14.69
C PRO A 145 2.01 2.63 -15.00
N MET A 146 2.99 2.01 -15.65
CA MET A 146 3.06 0.55 -15.80
C MET A 146 3.61 -0.06 -14.51
N THR A 147 2.74 -0.68 -13.70
CA THR A 147 3.10 -1.23 -12.40
C THR A 147 2.79 -2.72 -12.24
N ASP A 148 2.78 -3.48 -13.33
CA ASP A 148 2.66 -4.93 -13.27
C ASP A 148 3.84 -5.56 -12.52
N TYR A 149 3.56 -6.61 -11.73
CA TYR A 149 4.59 -7.33 -10.98
C TYR A 149 5.67 -7.92 -11.90
N ILE A 150 5.26 -8.49 -13.06
CA ILE A 150 6.21 -9.02 -14.04
C ILE A 150 7.09 -7.91 -14.66
N TYR A 151 6.55 -6.70 -14.85
CA TYR A 151 7.30 -5.56 -15.33
C TYR A 151 8.38 -5.13 -14.33
N TRP A 152 8.03 -5.07 -13.04
CA TRP A 152 8.97 -4.76 -11.96
C TRP A 152 10.11 -5.78 -11.88
N LEU A 153 9.80 -7.09 -12.01
CA LEU A 153 10.81 -8.14 -12.09
C LEU A 153 11.72 -7.97 -13.29
N TRP A 154 11.12 -7.73 -14.47
CA TRP A 154 11.87 -7.53 -15.72
C TRP A 154 12.78 -6.31 -15.68
N LYS A 155 12.40 -5.26 -14.98
CA LYS A 155 13.24 -4.06 -14.74
C LYS A 155 14.30 -4.26 -13.65
N GLY A 156 14.47 -5.47 -13.12
CA GLY A 156 15.49 -5.78 -12.12
C GLY A 156 15.12 -5.32 -10.71
N ARG A 157 13.84 -5.26 -10.38
CA ARG A 157 13.31 -4.87 -9.05
C ARG A 157 13.73 -3.44 -8.63
N PRO A 158 13.36 -2.40 -9.40
CA PRO A 158 13.71 -1.03 -9.05
C PRO A 158 13.21 -0.66 -7.66
N GLN A 159 13.99 0.17 -6.98
CA GLN A 159 13.60 0.74 -5.69
C GLN A 159 12.57 1.85 -5.89
N ALA A 160 11.74 2.08 -4.87
CA ALA A 160 10.79 3.19 -4.88
C ALA A 160 11.52 4.54 -4.82
N ASP A 161 11.12 5.46 -5.69
CA ASP A 161 11.55 6.85 -5.65
C ASP A 161 10.39 7.75 -5.24
N TRP A 162 10.42 8.21 -3.99
CA TRP A 162 9.44 9.14 -3.43
C TRP A 162 9.84 10.61 -3.59
N THR A 163 11.05 10.88 -4.08
CA THR A 163 11.63 12.25 -4.10
C THR A 163 11.37 12.99 -5.39
N SER A 164 11.22 12.29 -6.51
CA SER A 164 10.99 12.90 -7.80
C SER A 164 9.61 13.57 -7.84
N SER A 165 9.63 14.90 -7.82
CA SER A 165 8.54 15.74 -8.33
C SER A 165 8.79 15.91 -9.82
N SER A 166 7.91 15.42 -10.64
CA SER A 166 7.92 15.65 -12.08
C SER A 166 7.49 17.08 -12.36
#